data_51aab7300335666ccc3184766d62a46c
#
_entry.id   51aab7300335666ccc3184766d62a46c
#
_cell.length_a   1.000
_cell.length_b   1.000
_cell.length_c   1.000
_cell.angle_alpha   90.00
_cell.angle_beta   90.00
_cell.angle_gamma   90.00
#
_symmetry.space_group_name_H-M   'P 1'
#
loop_
_entity.id
_entity.type
_entity.pdbx_description
1 polymer ?
#
loop_
_entity_poly.entity_id
_entity_poly.type
_entity_poly.pdbx_seq_one_letter_code
_entity_poly.pdbx_strand_id
1 'polypeptide(L)'
;MTSSVPSIALWQKRVGELLPSLSKSQAAVLGQISYGMVILDGCGMTRLSNGLGQIEQVKASRLRQRLREFYYEASAKRGKKRREVDVQKCFGDLLRGMLREWEGKKELALALDASTLGERFTVLNISVMYRGCGIPIAWKIIEAQQEGEWRTYWEAMLETLAASRAFGLEGDRDGRQGTLRRLALSSYTTTGMASDAAPGSMLLTR
;
A
#
# COMPACT_ATOMS: atom_id res chain seq x y z
N MET A 1 3.62 -21.61 21.87
CA MET A 1 2.68 -20.48 21.88
C MET A 1 1.78 -20.63 20.67
N THR A 2 0.56 -21.14 20.84
CA THR A 2 -0.43 -21.21 19.77
C THR A 2 -0.97 -19.80 19.52
N SER A 3 -0.44 -19.14 18.50
CA SER A 3 -0.99 -17.87 18.03
C SER A 3 -2.39 -18.16 17.46
N SER A 4 -3.43 -17.86 18.21
CA SER A 4 -4.80 -17.98 17.71
C SER A 4 -5.00 -16.96 16.59
N VAL A 5 -5.46 -17.43 15.42
CA VAL A 5 -5.81 -16.56 14.30
C VAL A 5 -6.86 -15.54 14.78
N PRO A 6 -6.64 -14.24 14.60
CA PRO A 6 -7.60 -13.22 15.02
C PRO A 6 -8.94 -13.42 14.30
N SER A 7 -10.05 -13.08 14.96
CA SER A 7 -11.36 -13.11 14.29
C SER A 7 -11.40 -12.10 13.13
N ILE A 8 -12.22 -12.38 12.11
CA ILE A 8 -12.40 -11.47 10.98
C ILE A 8 -12.85 -10.07 11.43
N ALA A 9 -13.69 -9.98 12.45
CA ALA A 9 -14.15 -8.69 12.99
C ALA A 9 -13.01 -7.88 13.61
N LEU A 10 -12.12 -8.55 14.36
CA LEU A 10 -10.93 -7.90 14.93
C LEU A 10 -9.97 -7.43 13.83
N TRP A 11 -9.79 -8.26 12.79
CA TRP A 11 -8.96 -7.89 11.64
C TRP A 11 -9.51 -6.69 10.88
N GLN A 12 -10.81 -6.65 10.61
CA GLN A 12 -11.48 -5.50 9.99
C GLN A 12 -11.30 -4.21 10.81
N LYS A 13 -11.40 -4.31 12.14
CA LYS A 13 -11.15 -3.19 13.04
C LYS A 13 -9.71 -2.69 12.89
N ARG A 14 -8.73 -3.60 12.92
CA ARG A 14 -7.31 -3.24 12.74
C ARG A 14 -7.03 -2.59 11.38
N VAL A 15 -7.62 -3.09 10.30
CA VAL A 15 -7.51 -2.45 8.97
C VAL A 15 -8.07 -1.02 8.99
N GLY A 16 -9.19 -0.79 9.67
CA GLY A 16 -9.76 0.56 9.82
C GLY A 16 -8.89 1.51 10.65
N GLU A 17 -8.21 0.99 11.68
CA GLU A 17 -7.26 1.75 12.49
C GLU A 17 -5.95 2.05 11.73
N LEU A 18 -5.52 1.12 10.90
CA LEU A 18 -4.32 1.27 10.06
C LEU A 18 -4.53 2.25 8.92
N LEU A 19 -5.70 2.22 8.29
CA LEU A 19 -6.04 2.99 7.09
C LEU A 19 -7.22 3.94 7.33
N PRO A 20 -7.04 4.99 8.15
CA PRO A 20 -8.09 5.95 8.48
C PRO A 20 -8.60 6.75 7.27
N SER A 21 -7.86 6.78 6.16
CA SER A 21 -8.30 7.37 4.88
C SER A 21 -9.45 6.60 4.22
N LEU A 22 -9.65 5.35 4.60
CA LEU A 22 -10.79 4.56 4.12
C LEU A 22 -12.06 4.86 4.92
N SER A 23 -13.21 4.83 4.24
CA SER A 23 -14.48 4.78 4.96
C SER A 23 -14.63 3.47 5.73
N LYS A 24 -15.47 3.43 6.77
CA LYS A 24 -15.74 2.20 7.55
C LYS A 24 -16.13 1.01 6.68
N SER A 25 -16.93 1.24 5.64
CA SER A 25 -17.34 0.19 4.71
C SER A 25 -16.20 -0.30 3.83
N GLN A 26 -15.33 0.59 3.35
CA GLN A 26 -14.15 0.23 2.56
C GLN A 26 -13.14 -0.54 3.41
N ALA A 27 -12.86 -0.07 4.63
CA ALA A 27 -11.97 -0.77 5.56
C ALA A 27 -12.49 -2.17 5.92
N ALA A 28 -13.80 -2.32 6.14
CA ALA A 28 -14.40 -3.62 6.41
C ALA A 28 -14.25 -4.60 5.22
N VAL A 29 -14.45 -4.12 3.98
CA VAL A 29 -14.30 -4.96 2.79
C VAL A 29 -12.82 -5.30 2.54
N LEU A 30 -11.91 -4.34 2.69
CA LEU A 30 -10.47 -4.60 2.57
C LEU A 30 -10.01 -5.60 3.65
N GLY A 31 -10.54 -5.46 4.87
CA GLY A 31 -10.30 -6.42 5.95
C GLY A 31 -10.79 -7.83 5.59
N GLN A 32 -11.97 -7.97 4.98
CA GLN A 32 -12.45 -9.26 4.48
C GLN A 32 -11.53 -9.85 3.40
N ILE A 33 -11.13 -9.03 2.42
CA ILE A 33 -10.24 -9.47 1.34
C ILE A 33 -8.92 -9.95 1.90
N SER A 34 -8.22 -9.12 2.69
CA SER A 34 -6.90 -9.44 3.24
C SER A 34 -6.93 -10.62 4.21
N TYR A 35 -7.95 -10.71 5.07
CA TYR A 35 -8.17 -11.87 5.92
C TYR A 35 -8.36 -13.15 5.11
N GLY A 36 -9.23 -13.09 4.10
CA GLY A 36 -9.49 -14.23 3.22
C GLY A 36 -8.25 -14.67 2.46
N MET A 37 -7.43 -13.74 1.98
CA MET A 37 -6.17 -14.07 1.29
C MET A 37 -5.24 -14.90 2.18
N VAL A 38 -5.11 -14.53 3.44
CA VAL A 38 -4.25 -15.23 4.42
C VAL A 38 -4.83 -16.58 4.80
N ILE A 39 -6.11 -16.63 5.16
CA ILE A 39 -6.74 -17.88 5.69
C ILE A 39 -6.96 -18.92 4.58
N LEU A 40 -7.28 -18.46 3.37
CA LEU A 40 -7.58 -19.34 2.25
C LEU A 40 -6.39 -19.58 1.33
N ASP A 41 -5.24 -18.98 1.63
CA ASP A 41 -4.02 -19.07 0.83
C ASP A 41 -4.29 -18.80 -0.66
N GLY A 42 -4.87 -17.62 -0.96
CA GLY A 42 -5.14 -17.22 -2.33
C GLY A 42 -6.02 -15.98 -2.47
N CYS A 43 -5.86 -15.32 -3.63
CA CYS A 43 -6.51 -14.04 -3.92
C CYS A 43 -7.65 -14.14 -4.96
N GLY A 44 -7.92 -15.33 -5.50
CA GLY A 44 -8.96 -15.52 -6.52
C GLY A 44 -10.36 -15.18 -5.99
N MET A 45 -11.11 -14.34 -6.72
CA MET A 45 -12.43 -13.85 -6.29
C MET A 45 -13.42 -14.97 -5.95
N THR A 46 -13.41 -16.07 -6.70
CA THR A 46 -14.26 -17.24 -6.44
C THR A 46 -13.85 -17.94 -5.13
N ARG A 47 -12.53 -18.12 -4.92
CA ARG A 47 -12.01 -18.74 -3.70
C ARG A 47 -12.33 -17.90 -2.47
N LEU A 48 -12.10 -16.59 -2.56
CA LEU A 48 -12.42 -15.64 -1.48
C LEU A 48 -13.91 -15.62 -1.16
N SER A 49 -14.78 -15.50 -2.18
CA SER A 49 -16.22 -15.42 -1.95
C SER A 49 -16.82 -16.70 -1.38
N ASN A 50 -16.35 -17.87 -1.81
CA ASN A 50 -16.80 -19.15 -1.29
C ASN A 50 -16.29 -19.40 0.14
N GLY A 51 -14.98 -19.26 0.37
CA GLY A 51 -14.39 -19.52 1.69
C GLY A 51 -14.85 -18.53 2.76
N LEU A 52 -14.85 -17.23 2.47
CA LEU A 52 -15.39 -16.24 3.39
C LEU A 52 -16.90 -16.39 3.58
N GLY A 53 -17.64 -16.82 2.53
CA GLY A 53 -19.07 -17.11 2.63
C GLY A 53 -19.37 -18.23 3.65
N GLN A 54 -18.52 -19.25 3.70
CA GLN A 54 -18.61 -20.32 4.72
C GLN A 54 -18.25 -19.80 6.12
N ILE A 55 -17.17 -19.01 6.24
CA ILE A 55 -16.72 -18.46 7.52
C ILE A 55 -17.78 -17.51 8.12
N GLU A 56 -18.34 -16.62 7.31
CA GLU A 56 -19.33 -15.62 7.76
C GLU A 56 -20.78 -16.12 7.69
N GLN A 57 -21.02 -17.34 7.22
CA GLN A 57 -22.35 -17.94 7.02
C GLN A 57 -23.27 -17.09 6.13
N VAL A 58 -22.71 -16.50 5.07
CA VAL A 58 -23.42 -15.70 4.08
C VAL A 58 -23.33 -16.31 2.70
N LYS A 59 -24.29 -16.02 1.83
CA LYS A 59 -24.29 -16.52 0.44
C LYS A 59 -23.05 -16.00 -0.30
N ALA A 60 -22.28 -16.91 -0.90
CA ALA A 60 -21.06 -16.59 -1.66
C ALA A 60 -21.33 -15.57 -2.79
N SER A 61 -22.48 -15.63 -3.46
CA SER A 61 -22.88 -14.67 -4.51
C SER A 61 -22.99 -13.24 -3.97
N ARG A 62 -23.58 -13.06 -2.78
CA ARG A 62 -23.71 -11.76 -2.13
C ARG A 62 -22.33 -11.20 -1.74
N LEU A 63 -21.47 -12.07 -1.20
CA LEU A 63 -20.12 -11.68 -0.83
C LEU A 63 -19.31 -11.33 -2.06
N ARG A 64 -19.37 -12.15 -3.12
CA ARG A 64 -18.72 -11.87 -4.39
C ARG A 64 -19.08 -10.50 -4.96
N GLN A 65 -20.36 -10.15 -4.93
CA GLN A 65 -20.81 -8.83 -5.38
C GLN A 65 -20.20 -7.72 -4.54
N ARG A 66 -20.21 -7.85 -3.20
CA ARG A 66 -19.62 -6.88 -2.27
C ARG A 66 -18.11 -6.70 -2.49
N LEU A 67 -17.36 -7.80 -2.65
CA LEU A 67 -15.92 -7.75 -2.90
C LEU A 67 -15.62 -7.12 -4.27
N ARG A 68 -16.40 -7.41 -5.32
CA ARG A 68 -16.24 -6.80 -6.64
C ARG A 68 -16.48 -5.30 -6.62
N GLU A 69 -17.53 -4.84 -5.93
CA GLU A 69 -17.83 -3.41 -5.81
C GLU A 69 -16.73 -2.60 -5.14
N PHE A 70 -15.85 -3.25 -4.37
CA PHE A 70 -14.69 -2.58 -3.78
C PHE A 70 -13.73 -2.02 -4.84
N TYR A 71 -13.57 -2.73 -5.96
CA TYR A 71 -12.67 -2.35 -7.06
C TYR A 71 -13.31 -1.42 -8.09
N TYR A 72 -14.62 -1.19 -8.01
CA TYR A 72 -15.31 -0.37 -8.99
C TYR A 72 -15.11 1.13 -8.74
N GLU A 73 -15.08 1.88 -9.84
CA GLU A 73 -15.21 3.33 -9.81
C GLU A 73 -16.55 3.75 -9.18
N ALA A 74 -16.61 4.97 -8.69
CA ALA A 74 -17.81 5.49 -8.03
C ALA A 74 -19.05 5.41 -8.92
N SER A 75 -18.92 5.68 -10.21
CA SER A 75 -19.99 5.61 -11.22
C SER A 75 -20.60 4.21 -11.41
N ALA A 76 -19.75 3.17 -11.28
CA ALA A 76 -20.16 1.78 -11.47
C ALA A 76 -20.76 1.13 -10.20
N LYS A 77 -20.68 1.80 -9.05
CA LYS A 77 -21.21 1.28 -7.77
C LYS A 77 -22.72 1.52 -7.64
N ARG A 78 -23.40 0.64 -6.93
CA ARG A 78 -24.81 0.78 -6.59
C ARG A 78 -24.99 1.61 -5.29
N GLY A 79 -26.09 2.34 -5.20
CA GLY A 79 -26.47 3.09 -3.99
C GLY A 79 -26.18 4.59 -4.06
N LYS A 80 -26.58 5.32 -3.00
CA LYS A 80 -26.49 6.80 -2.94
C LYS A 80 -25.12 7.33 -2.53
N LYS A 81 -24.35 6.57 -1.73
CA LYS A 81 -23.04 6.97 -1.20
C LYS A 81 -21.92 6.26 -1.97
N ARG A 82 -21.78 6.56 -3.23
CA ARG A 82 -20.80 5.95 -4.11
C ARG A 82 -19.44 6.61 -3.92
N ARG A 83 -18.46 5.85 -3.47
CA ARG A 83 -17.07 6.31 -3.37
C ARG A 83 -16.14 5.21 -3.86
N GLU A 84 -15.24 5.56 -4.74
CA GLU A 84 -14.10 4.70 -5.07
C GLU A 84 -13.07 4.73 -3.95
N VAL A 85 -12.15 3.79 -3.99
CA VAL A 85 -11.02 3.75 -3.07
C VAL A 85 -9.93 4.66 -3.64
N ASP A 86 -9.61 5.72 -2.91
CA ASP A 86 -8.46 6.56 -3.23
C ASP A 86 -7.20 5.91 -2.63
N VAL A 87 -6.53 5.11 -3.46
CA VAL A 87 -5.36 4.33 -3.05
C VAL A 87 -4.21 5.23 -2.62
N GLN A 88 -4.02 6.37 -3.27
CA GLN A 88 -2.91 7.28 -2.96
C GLN A 88 -3.02 7.85 -1.54
N LYS A 89 -4.23 8.12 -1.05
CA LYS A 89 -4.43 8.55 0.34
C LYS A 89 -4.05 7.49 1.36
N CYS A 90 -4.04 6.22 0.97
CA CYS A 90 -3.64 5.13 1.86
C CYS A 90 -2.11 5.00 2.01
N PHE A 91 -1.31 5.57 1.12
CA PHE A 91 0.15 5.43 1.16
C PHE A 91 0.74 6.00 2.45
N GLY A 92 0.32 7.20 2.85
CA GLY A 92 0.74 7.79 4.12
C GLY A 92 0.28 7.00 5.34
N ASP A 93 -0.90 6.37 5.27
CA ASP A 93 -1.42 5.53 6.34
C ASP A 93 -0.58 4.27 6.49
N LEU A 94 -0.21 3.62 5.38
CA LEU A 94 0.67 2.45 5.37
C LEU A 94 2.02 2.77 5.97
N LEU A 95 2.63 3.89 5.55
CA LEU A 95 3.90 4.33 6.11
C LEU A 95 3.80 4.62 7.61
N ARG A 96 2.74 5.32 8.07
CA ARG A 96 2.52 5.55 9.51
C ARG A 96 2.34 4.25 10.28
N GLY A 97 1.62 3.29 9.71
CA GLY A 97 1.45 1.96 10.30
C GLY A 97 2.77 1.25 10.50
N MET A 98 3.64 1.26 9.49
CA MET A 98 4.98 0.70 9.58
C MET A 98 5.81 1.38 10.66
N LEU A 99 5.77 2.72 10.75
CA LEU A 99 6.56 3.49 11.70
C LEU A 99 6.13 3.30 13.16
N ARG A 100 4.87 2.93 13.43
CA ARG A 100 4.41 2.58 14.79
C ARG A 100 5.11 1.35 15.36
N GLU A 101 5.39 0.39 14.50
CA GLU A 101 6.04 -0.88 14.87
C GLU A 101 7.57 -0.83 14.65
N TRP A 102 8.11 0.37 14.35
CA TRP A 102 9.51 0.53 14.01
C TRP A 102 10.40 0.55 15.24
N GLU A 103 11.16 -0.51 15.44
CA GLU A 103 12.13 -0.66 16.54
C GLU A 103 13.59 -0.35 16.12
N GLY A 104 13.77 0.21 14.93
CA GLY A 104 15.10 0.48 14.35
C GLY A 104 15.65 1.88 14.64
N LYS A 105 16.80 2.17 14.01
CA LYS A 105 17.36 3.52 13.96
C LYS A 105 16.37 4.49 13.30
N LYS A 106 16.58 5.79 13.49
CA LYS A 106 15.77 6.86 12.86
C LYS A 106 16.04 6.99 11.35
N GLU A 107 16.32 5.89 10.68
CA GLU A 107 16.63 5.82 9.25
C GLU A 107 15.76 4.77 8.60
N LEU A 108 15.15 5.11 7.47
CA LEU A 108 14.36 4.19 6.66
C LEU A 108 15.12 3.91 5.36
N ALA A 109 15.38 2.64 5.11
CA ALA A 109 15.82 2.21 3.79
C ALA A 109 14.59 1.99 2.90
N LEU A 110 14.52 2.71 1.80
CA LEU A 110 13.50 2.52 0.76
C LEU A 110 14.11 1.80 -0.43
N ALA A 111 13.40 0.79 -0.92
CA ALA A 111 13.67 0.14 -2.19
C ALA A 111 12.66 0.64 -3.23
N LEU A 112 13.17 1.08 -4.38
CA LEU A 112 12.38 1.42 -5.55
C LEU A 112 12.53 0.28 -6.54
N ASP A 113 11.43 -0.34 -6.91
CA ASP A 113 11.40 -1.49 -7.82
C ASP A 113 10.39 -1.29 -8.93
N ALA A 114 10.74 -1.75 -10.13
CA ALA A 114 9.86 -1.75 -11.28
C ALA A 114 9.71 -3.20 -11.78
N SER A 115 8.51 -3.74 -11.62
CA SER A 115 8.20 -5.11 -12.00
C SER A 115 7.17 -5.14 -13.12
N THR A 116 7.35 -6.02 -14.10
CA THR A 116 6.37 -6.23 -15.17
C THR A 116 5.23 -7.13 -14.70
N LEU A 117 4.00 -6.75 -15.02
CA LEU A 117 2.80 -7.56 -14.80
C LEU A 117 2.25 -8.03 -16.15
N GLY A 118 2.74 -9.17 -16.59
CA GLY A 118 2.54 -9.64 -17.96
C GLY A 118 3.17 -8.68 -18.97
N GLU A 119 2.64 -8.66 -20.20
CA GLU A 119 3.13 -7.77 -21.26
C GLU A 119 2.40 -6.41 -21.29
N ARG A 120 1.46 -6.20 -20.39
CA ARG A 120 0.53 -5.06 -20.46
C ARG A 120 0.85 -3.95 -19.48
N PHE A 121 1.40 -4.26 -18.34
CA PHE A 121 1.59 -3.29 -17.27
C PHE A 121 2.98 -3.36 -16.65
N THR A 122 3.45 -2.22 -16.19
CA THR A 122 4.59 -2.11 -15.27
C THR A 122 4.09 -1.58 -13.93
N VAL A 123 4.53 -2.20 -12.85
CA VAL A 123 4.24 -1.77 -11.48
C VAL A 123 5.49 -1.12 -10.92
N LEU A 124 5.42 0.19 -10.69
CA LEU A 124 6.43 0.92 -9.94
C LEU A 124 6.07 0.83 -8.45
N ASN A 125 6.98 0.38 -7.61
CA ASN A 125 6.73 0.08 -6.21
C ASN A 125 7.79 0.69 -5.29
N ILE A 126 7.36 1.40 -4.25
CA ILE A 126 8.22 1.86 -3.15
C ILE A 126 7.95 0.99 -1.94
N SER A 127 8.97 0.32 -1.45
CA SER A 127 8.92 -0.54 -0.28
C SER A 127 9.84 -0.03 0.84
N VAL A 128 9.40 -0.16 2.08
CA VAL A 128 10.29 -0.01 3.26
C VAL A 128 10.99 -1.34 3.49
N MET A 129 12.31 -1.31 3.60
CA MET A 129 13.11 -2.47 3.95
C MET A 129 13.11 -2.67 5.45
N TYR A 130 12.47 -3.74 5.93
CA TYR A 130 12.35 -4.05 7.34
C TYR A 130 12.61 -5.53 7.60
N ARG A 131 13.61 -5.82 8.46
CA ARG A 131 13.97 -7.19 8.87
C ARG A 131 14.17 -8.16 7.69
N GLY A 132 14.78 -7.68 6.60
CA GLY A 132 15.06 -8.48 5.41
C GLY A 132 13.89 -8.62 4.43
N CYS A 133 12.76 -7.97 4.68
CA CYS A 133 11.61 -7.95 3.80
C CYS A 133 11.35 -6.54 3.26
N GLY A 134 10.93 -6.44 1.98
CA GLY A 134 10.40 -5.21 1.40
C GLY A 134 8.89 -5.14 1.65
N ILE A 135 8.44 -4.13 2.40
CA ILE A 135 7.01 -3.91 2.67
C ILE A 135 6.51 -2.76 1.79
N PRO A 136 5.64 -3.03 0.81
CA PRO A 136 5.12 -2.02 -0.09
C PRO A 136 4.33 -0.93 0.66
N ILE A 137 4.67 0.33 0.39
CA ILE A 137 4.00 1.50 0.99
C ILE A 137 3.40 2.45 -0.03
N ALA A 138 3.89 2.41 -1.27
CA ALA A 138 3.33 3.17 -2.40
C ALA A 138 3.59 2.43 -3.70
N TRP A 139 2.67 2.57 -4.65
CA TRP A 139 2.83 1.98 -5.99
C TRP A 139 2.06 2.75 -7.05
N LYS A 140 2.51 2.60 -8.29
CA LYS A 140 1.84 3.10 -9.49
C LYS A 140 1.86 2.02 -10.55
N ILE A 141 0.70 1.76 -11.17
CA ILE A 141 0.59 0.87 -12.32
C ILE A 141 0.53 1.74 -13.56
N ILE A 142 1.39 1.46 -14.53
CA ILE A 142 1.44 2.12 -15.83
C ILE A 142 1.37 1.08 -16.94
N GLU A 143 1.07 1.49 -18.15
CA GLU A 143 1.13 0.60 -19.32
C GLU A 143 2.57 0.21 -19.62
N ALA A 144 2.81 -1.05 -19.99
CA ALA A 144 4.17 -1.57 -20.19
C ALA A 144 4.95 -0.85 -21.32
N GLN A 145 4.20 -0.34 -22.33
CA GLN A 145 4.76 0.36 -23.47
C GLN A 145 4.67 1.90 -23.33
N GLN A 146 4.33 2.41 -22.16
CA GLN A 146 4.25 3.83 -21.94
C GLN A 146 5.66 4.44 -22.04
N GLU A 147 5.86 5.22 -23.10
CA GLU A 147 7.08 6.02 -23.28
C GLU A 147 7.14 7.11 -22.21
N GLY A 148 8.34 7.42 -21.76
CA GLY A 148 8.59 8.51 -20.82
C GLY A 148 9.43 8.10 -19.61
N GLU A 149 9.86 9.09 -18.88
CA GLU A 149 10.69 8.88 -17.70
C GLU A 149 9.82 8.49 -16.49
N TRP A 150 10.07 7.34 -15.92
CA TRP A 150 9.42 6.89 -14.68
C TRP A 150 9.76 7.78 -13.46
N ARG A 151 10.75 8.63 -13.62
CA ARG A 151 11.20 9.56 -12.59
C ARG A 151 10.07 10.41 -12.03
N THR A 152 9.22 10.96 -12.88
CA THR A 152 8.07 11.79 -12.46
C THR A 152 7.09 11.02 -11.58
N TYR A 153 6.88 9.74 -11.85
CA TYR A 153 6.03 8.88 -11.01
C TYR A 153 6.67 8.57 -9.66
N TRP A 154 7.99 8.33 -9.63
CA TRP A 154 8.72 8.14 -8.38
C TRP A 154 8.68 9.39 -7.51
N GLU A 155 8.95 10.56 -8.10
CA GLU A 155 8.91 11.84 -7.41
C GLU A 155 7.52 12.10 -6.82
N ALA A 156 6.45 11.93 -7.58
CA ALA A 156 5.07 12.11 -7.11
C ALA A 156 4.69 11.16 -5.96
N MET A 157 5.12 9.90 -6.01
CA MET A 157 4.89 8.96 -4.91
C MET A 157 5.69 9.35 -3.66
N LEU A 158 6.94 9.76 -3.79
CA LEU A 158 7.77 10.21 -2.68
C LEU A 158 7.24 11.50 -2.06
N GLU A 159 6.76 12.45 -2.87
CA GLU A 159 6.10 13.67 -2.39
C GLU A 159 4.82 13.33 -1.60
N THR A 160 4.01 12.39 -2.09
CA THR A 160 2.81 11.92 -1.38
C THR A 160 3.16 11.33 -0.02
N LEU A 161 4.22 10.52 0.05
CA LEU A 161 4.70 9.94 1.30
C LEU A 161 5.24 11.02 2.24
N ALA A 162 6.01 11.99 1.74
CA ALA A 162 6.55 13.09 2.51
C ALA A 162 5.44 14.00 3.08
N ALA A 163 4.44 14.32 2.27
CA ALA A 163 3.30 15.15 2.67
C ALA A 163 2.42 14.48 3.75
N SER A 164 2.49 13.17 3.89
CA SER A 164 1.69 12.41 4.86
C SER A 164 2.03 12.68 6.33
N ARG A 165 3.07 13.48 6.61
CA ARG A 165 3.62 13.74 7.97
C ARG A 165 3.96 12.47 8.75
N ALA A 166 4.09 11.34 8.07
CA ALA A 166 4.42 10.07 8.69
C ALA A 166 5.81 10.09 9.34
N PHE A 167 6.70 10.97 8.87
CA PHE A 167 8.06 11.12 9.37
C PHE A 167 8.18 11.94 10.66
N GLY A 168 7.07 12.23 11.37
CA GLY A 168 7.12 12.85 12.69
C GLY A 168 7.71 14.28 12.68
N LEU A 169 7.39 15.04 11.63
CA LEU A 169 7.60 16.50 11.62
C LEU A 169 6.46 17.20 12.39
N GLU A 170 6.13 16.69 13.58
CA GLU A 170 5.54 17.56 14.59
C GLU A 170 6.65 18.53 14.98
N GLY A 171 6.46 19.80 14.60
CA GLY A 171 7.36 20.86 15.02
C GLY A 171 7.53 20.78 16.53
N ASP A 172 8.76 20.50 16.94
CA ASP A 172 9.20 20.77 18.29
C ASP A 172 8.73 22.21 18.60
N ARG A 173 7.91 22.39 19.61
CA ARG A 173 7.39 23.71 20.04
C ARG A 173 8.50 24.68 20.45
N ASP A 174 9.74 24.26 20.30
CA ASP A 174 10.94 24.98 20.71
C ASP A 174 11.71 25.63 19.53
N GLY A 175 11.02 25.90 18.40
CA GLY A 175 11.51 26.83 17.37
C GLY A 175 12.80 26.46 16.65
N ARG A 176 13.34 25.28 16.83
CA ARG A 176 14.47 24.78 16.05
C ARG A 176 13.91 24.13 14.79
N GLN A 177 14.01 24.85 13.69
CA GLN A 177 13.72 24.36 12.35
C GLN A 177 14.45 23.04 12.12
N GLY A 178 13.74 21.94 12.32
CA GLY A 178 14.15 20.63 11.83
C GLY A 178 14.14 20.72 10.31
N THR A 179 15.27 21.08 9.74
CA THR A 179 15.50 21.16 8.32
C THR A 179 15.19 19.78 7.75
N LEU A 180 14.06 19.65 7.04
CA LEU A 180 13.91 18.64 6.01
C LEU A 180 15.14 18.78 5.11
N ARG A 181 16.19 18.02 5.38
CA ARG A 181 17.22 17.85 4.38
C ARG A 181 16.51 17.30 3.17
N ARG A 182 16.40 18.14 2.13
CA ARG A 182 15.97 17.78 0.80
C ARG A 182 16.31 16.32 0.57
N LEU A 183 15.32 15.52 0.21
CA LEU A 183 15.55 14.26 -0.46
C LEU A 183 16.54 14.55 -1.59
N ALA A 184 17.83 14.42 -1.31
CA ALA A 184 18.83 14.47 -2.33
C ALA A 184 18.63 13.18 -3.12
N LEU A 185 17.82 13.28 -4.15
CA LEU A 185 17.86 12.34 -5.26
C LEU A 185 19.28 12.43 -5.82
N SER A 186 20.18 11.67 -5.22
CA SER A 186 21.46 11.39 -5.87
C SER A 186 21.07 10.72 -7.18
N SER A 187 21.30 11.43 -8.27
CA SER A 187 21.03 11.00 -9.63
C SER A 187 21.78 9.70 -9.91
N TYR A 188 21.12 8.58 -9.69
CA TYR A 188 21.52 7.37 -10.38
C TYR A 188 20.96 7.48 -11.79
N THR A 189 21.79 7.95 -12.69
CA THR A 189 21.59 7.85 -14.13
C THR A 189 21.49 6.38 -14.45
N THR A 190 20.30 5.88 -14.71
CA THR A 190 20.12 4.56 -15.32
C THR A 190 20.51 4.72 -16.79
N THR A 191 21.80 4.61 -17.06
CA THR A 191 22.32 4.41 -18.41
C THR A 191 22.20 2.93 -18.73
N GLY A 192 21.39 2.60 -19.71
CA GLY A 192 21.42 1.31 -20.38
C GLY A 192 20.34 0.34 -19.92
N MET A 193 19.29 0.23 -20.70
CA MET A 193 18.49 -0.99 -20.80
C MET A 193 19.39 -2.09 -21.40
N ALA A 194 19.96 -2.89 -20.53
CA ALA A 194 20.40 -4.24 -20.82
C ALA A 194 20.07 -5.05 -19.57
N SER A 195 19.40 -6.16 -19.75
CA SER A 195 19.10 -7.22 -18.80
C SER A 195 20.18 -7.33 -17.72
N ASP A 196 19.80 -7.20 -16.44
CA ASP A 196 20.60 -7.41 -15.22
C ASP A 196 20.88 -6.13 -14.38
N ALA A 197 19.88 -5.33 -14.09
CA ALA A 197 20.04 -4.28 -13.09
C ALA A 197 19.34 -4.66 -11.76
N ALA A 198 20.16 -4.95 -10.76
CA ALA A 198 19.71 -5.11 -9.37
C ALA A 198 19.00 -3.85 -8.86
N PRO A 199 17.98 -3.97 -8.00
CA PRO A 199 17.21 -2.85 -7.50
C PRO A 199 18.09 -1.89 -6.67
N GLY A 200 18.00 -0.59 -6.98
CA GLY A 200 18.68 0.47 -6.22
C GLY A 200 17.99 0.69 -4.86
N SER A 201 18.77 0.77 -3.79
CA SER A 201 18.29 1.12 -2.46
C SER A 201 18.55 2.59 -2.15
N MET A 202 17.57 3.27 -1.55
CA MET A 202 17.64 4.66 -1.12
C MET A 202 17.50 4.76 0.39
N LEU A 203 18.42 5.44 1.05
CA LEU A 203 18.37 5.72 2.49
C LEU A 203 17.73 7.08 2.77
N LEU A 204 16.70 7.09 3.60
CA LEU A 204 16.09 8.30 4.16
C LEU A 204 16.48 8.42 5.63
N THR A 205 17.06 9.55 6.01
CA THR A 205 17.36 9.88 7.43
C THR A 205 16.20 10.68 8.02
N ARG A 206 15.82 10.29 9.21
CA ARG A 206 14.76 10.89 10.02
C ARG A 206 15.24 12.07 10.85
#